data_781aa160af11187e311da1bd71a91480
#
_entry.id   781aa160af11187e311da1bd71a91480
#
_cell.length_a   1.000
_cell.length_b   1.000
_cell.length_c   1.000
_cell.angle_alpha   90.00
_cell.angle_beta   90.00
_cell.angle_gamma   90.00
#
_symmetry.space_group_name_H-M   'P 1'
#
loop_
_entity.id
_entity.type
_entity.pdbx_description
1 polymer ?
#
loop_
_entity_poly.entity_id
_entity_poly.type
_entity_poly.pdbx_seq_one_letter_code
_entity_poly.pdbx_strand_id
1 'polypeptide(L)'
;MLDKRNFYINGKWVAPSKPNDFEVINPSNEQPFAIISLGDVADINSAVKAAKEAFASWKQTSKEGKISLIQKLYEIYKSRWD
;
A
#
# COMPACT_ATOMS: atom_id res chain seq x y z
N MET A 1 -18.04 8.80 -6.74
CA MET A 1 -17.56 7.81 -5.74
C MET A 1 -16.12 7.41 -6.06
N LEU A 2 -15.26 7.35 -5.05
CA LEU A 2 -13.88 6.93 -5.24
C LEU A 2 -13.81 5.43 -5.37
N ASP A 3 -13.07 4.93 -6.38
CA ASP A 3 -12.86 3.51 -6.58
C ASP A 3 -11.45 3.14 -6.10
N LYS A 4 -11.39 2.44 -4.99
CA LYS A 4 -10.14 2.01 -4.35
C LYS A 4 -10.12 0.49 -4.13
N ARG A 5 -10.55 -0.27 -5.13
CA ARG A 5 -10.69 -1.72 -5.00
C ARG A 5 -9.41 -2.51 -5.22
N ASN A 6 -8.37 -1.88 -5.74
CA ASN A 6 -7.10 -2.57 -5.97
C ASN A 6 -6.18 -2.48 -4.76
N PHE A 7 -5.36 -3.50 -4.59
CA PHE A 7 -4.34 -3.55 -3.56
C PHE A 7 -2.97 -3.22 -4.14
N TYR A 8 -2.12 -2.61 -3.33
CA TYR A 8 -0.75 -2.33 -3.71
C TYR A 8 0.16 -3.40 -3.11
N ILE A 9 0.59 -4.33 -3.94
CA ILE A 9 1.42 -5.47 -3.50
C ILE A 9 2.60 -5.60 -4.44
N ASN A 10 3.80 -5.75 -3.87
CA ASN A 10 5.04 -5.97 -4.62
C ASN A 10 5.30 -4.88 -5.67
N GLY A 11 5.07 -3.62 -5.31
CA GLY A 11 5.32 -2.47 -6.17
C GLY A 11 4.31 -2.27 -7.29
N LYS A 12 3.18 -2.96 -7.25
CA LYS A 12 2.15 -2.90 -8.29
C LYS A 12 0.76 -2.83 -7.69
N TRP A 13 -0.15 -2.20 -8.42
CA TRP A 13 -1.58 -2.25 -8.10
C TRP A 13 -2.15 -3.53 -8.68
N VAL A 14 -2.73 -4.36 -7.83
CA VAL A 14 -3.28 -5.65 -8.23
C VAL A 14 -4.74 -5.76 -7.82
N ALA A 15 -5.53 -6.43 -8.66
CA ALA A 15 -6.92 -6.73 -8.34
C ALA A 15 -6.97 -7.81 -7.24
N PRO A 16 -8.03 -7.80 -6.39
CA PRO A 16 -8.21 -8.88 -5.42
C PRO A 16 -8.41 -10.22 -6.13
N SER A 17 -7.97 -11.30 -5.48
CA SER A 17 -8.13 -12.66 -6.02
C SER A 17 -9.61 -13.03 -6.15
N LYS A 18 -10.43 -12.59 -5.17
CA LYS A 18 -11.88 -12.74 -5.20
C LYS A 18 -12.49 -11.38 -4.88
N PRO A 19 -13.15 -10.73 -5.87
CA PRO A 19 -13.78 -9.44 -5.61
C PRO A 19 -14.83 -9.56 -4.50
N ASN A 20 -14.74 -8.68 -3.52
CA ASN A 20 -15.69 -8.59 -2.42
C ASN A 20 -15.85 -7.13 -2.07
N ASP A 21 -16.60 -6.42 -2.89
CA ASP A 21 -16.73 -4.98 -2.81
C ASP A 21 -17.47 -4.55 -1.55
N PHE A 22 -17.00 -3.47 -0.96
CA PHE A 22 -17.58 -2.90 0.25
C PHE A 22 -17.62 -1.39 0.12
N GLU A 23 -18.80 -0.81 0.37
CA GLU A 23 -18.96 0.63 0.30
C GLU A 23 -18.50 1.29 1.60
N VAL A 24 -17.72 2.37 1.47
CA VAL A 24 -17.28 3.17 2.61
C VAL A 24 -18.28 4.32 2.77
N ILE A 25 -18.87 4.40 3.94
CA ILE A 25 -19.93 5.36 4.24
C ILE A 25 -19.33 6.62 4.87
N ASN A 26 -19.72 7.78 4.33
CA ASN A 26 -19.36 9.07 4.90
C ASN A 26 -20.23 9.31 6.14
N PRO A 27 -19.66 9.36 7.35
CA PRO A 27 -20.47 9.54 8.57
C PRO A 27 -21.16 10.90 8.65
N SER A 28 -20.70 11.88 7.91
CA SER A 28 -21.28 13.22 7.90
C SER A 28 -22.66 13.25 7.24
N ASN A 29 -22.88 12.48 6.18
CA ASN A 29 -24.16 12.48 5.45
C ASN A 29 -24.76 11.08 5.28
N GLU A 30 -24.10 10.04 5.83
CA GLU A 30 -24.53 8.64 5.77
C GLU A 30 -24.67 8.11 4.34
N GLN A 31 -23.91 8.69 3.39
CA GLN A 31 -23.94 8.28 1.99
C GLN A 31 -22.63 7.59 1.61
N PRO A 32 -22.68 6.61 0.70
CA PRO A 32 -21.45 6.00 0.19
C PRO A 32 -20.61 7.04 -0.56
N PHE A 33 -19.29 7.09 -0.29
CA PHE A 33 -18.40 7.99 -1.02
C PHE A 33 -17.22 7.27 -1.67
N ALA A 34 -16.97 6.03 -1.29
CA ALA A 34 -15.88 5.26 -1.85
C ALA A 34 -16.24 3.79 -1.89
N ILE A 35 -15.61 3.03 -2.76
CA ILE A 35 -15.74 1.58 -2.80
C ILE A 35 -14.36 0.96 -2.68
N ILE A 36 -14.26 -0.03 -1.80
CA ILE A 36 -13.04 -0.82 -1.60
C ILE A 36 -13.38 -2.29 -1.83
N SER A 37 -12.37 -3.13 -1.85
CA SER A 37 -12.59 -4.58 -1.84
C SER A 37 -12.00 -5.16 -0.56
N LEU A 38 -12.71 -6.08 0.05
CA LEU A 38 -12.21 -6.81 1.20
C LEU A 38 -11.24 -7.87 0.72
N GLY A 39 -10.11 -8.03 1.43
CA GLY A 39 -9.11 -9.02 1.08
C GLY A 39 -9.54 -10.44 1.42
N ASP A 40 -9.02 -11.39 0.67
CA ASP A 40 -9.18 -12.81 0.93
C ASP A 40 -7.86 -13.38 1.46
N VAL A 41 -7.87 -14.63 1.92
CA VAL A 41 -6.66 -15.31 2.41
C VAL A 41 -5.56 -15.31 1.36
N ALA A 42 -5.91 -15.52 0.08
CA ALA A 42 -4.95 -15.49 -1.02
C ALA A 42 -4.27 -14.12 -1.16
N ASP A 43 -5.01 -13.03 -0.96
CA ASP A 43 -4.47 -11.67 -1.01
C ASP A 43 -3.48 -11.43 0.13
N ILE A 44 -3.83 -11.87 1.33
CA ILE A 44 -2.97 -11.76 2.50
C ILE A 44 -1.69 -12.56 2.29
N ASN A 45 -1.80 -13.79 1.78
CA ASN A 45 -0.65 -14.64 1.51
C ASN A 45 0.28 -14.02 0.46
N SER A 46 -0.27 -13.42 -0.60
CA SER A 46 0.52 -12.70 -1.60
C SER A 46 1.27 -11.52 -1.00
N ALA A 47 0.60 -10.74 -0.18
CA ALA A 47 1.21 -9.56 0.46
C ALA A 47 2.34 -9.98 1.41
N VAL A 48 2.09 -10.99 2.24
CA VAL A 48 3.09 -11.51 3.19
C VAL A 48 4.29 -12.09 2.46
N LYS A 49 4.04 -12.84 1.39
CA LYS A 49 5.12 -13.42 0.57
C LYS A 49 5.99 -12.33 -0.04
N ALA A 50 5.38 -11.30 -0.60
CA ALA A 50 6.11 -10.17 -1.18
C ALA A 50 6.94 -9.43 -0.12
N ALA A 51 6.37 -9.19 1.05
CA ALA A 51 7.07 -8.54 2.15
C ALA A 51 8.25 -9.40 2.65
N LYS A 52 8.06 -10.70 2.76
CA LYS A 52 9.11 -11.62 3.21
C LYS A 52 10.27 -11.69 2.22
N GLU A 53 9.97 -11.73 0.93
CA GLU A 53 10.99 -11.70 -0.12
C GLU A 53 11.76 -10.38 -0.11
N ALA A 54 11.08 -9.27 0.05
CA ALA A 54 11.71 -7.95 0.15
C ALA A 54 12.61 -7.84 1.38
N PHE A 55 12.20 -8.44 2.50
CA PHE A 55 12.99 -8.43 3.73
C PHE A 55 14.33 -9.14 3.55
N ALA A 56 14.39 -10.20 2.75
CA ALA A 56 15.63 -10.95 2.54
C ALA A 56 16.75 -10.07 1.97
N SER A 57 16.43 -9.13 1.07
CA SER A 57 17.43 -8.19 0.55
C SER A 57 17.55 -6.94 1.43
N TRP A 58 16.44 -6.46 1.97
CA TRP A 58 16.43 -5.25 2.79
C TRP A 58 17.25 -5.39 4.07
N LYS A 59 17.16 -6.54 4.73
CA LYS A 59 17.92 -6.77 5.98
C LYS A 59 19.44 -6.72 5.78
N GLN A 60 19.91 -6.94 4.54
CA GLN A 60 21.32 -6.86 4.20
C GLN A 60 21.75 -5.47 3.76
N THR A 61 20.81 -4.55 3.64
CA THR A 61 21.10 -3.16 3.31
C THR A 61 21.90 -2.55 4.47
N SER A 62 23.02 -1.90 4.14
CA SER A 62 23.87 -1.28 5.14
C SER A 62 23.16 -0.13 5.84
N LYS A 63 23.66 0.24 7.02
CA LYS A 63 23.16 1.41 7.75
C LYS A 63 23.24 2.66 6.89
N GLU A 64 24.35 2.83 6.19
CA GLU A 64 24.55 3.97 5.28
C GLU A 64 23.56 3.95 4.13
N GLY A 65 23.25 2.78 3.58
CA GLY A 65 22.25 2.65 2.54
C GLY A 65 20.85 3.06 3.00
N LYS A 66 20.47 2.68 4.22
CA LYS A 66 19.18 3.06 4.80
C LYS A 66 19.11 4.56 5.08
N ILE A 67 20.20 5.12 5.60
CA ILE A 67 20.30 6.57 5.84
C ILE A 67 20.17 7.33 4.53
N SER A 68 20.83 6.85 3.48
CA SER A 68 20.77 7.46 2.15
C SER A 68 19.34 7.54 1.62
N LEU A 69 18.56 6.47 1.79
CA LEU A 69 17.16 6.43 1.36
C LEU A 69 16.32 7.45 2.13
N ILE A 70 16.50 7.53 3.45
CA ILE A 70 15.77 8.48 4.28
C ILE A 70 16.19 9.92 3.95
N GLN A 71 17.46 10.14 3.67
CA GLN A 71 17.97 11.44 3.25
C GLN A 71 17.29 11.89 1.94
N LYS A 72 17.16 10.97 0.99
CA LYS A 72 16.49 11.25 -0.27
C LYS A 72 15.01 11.58 -0.05
N LEU A 73 14.34 10.82 0.82
CA LEU A 73 12.96 11.10 1.19
C LEU A 73 12.82 12.51 1.76
N TYR A 74 13.73 12.89 2.66
CA TYR A 74 13.75 14.24 3.26
C TYR A 74 13.91 15.33 2.20
N GLU A 75 14.81 15.13 1.26
CA GLU A 75 15.06 16.11 0.20
C GLU A 75 13.84 16.29 -0.70
N ILE A 76 13.17 15.19 -1.05
CA ILE A 76 11.95 15.24 -1.85
C ILE A 76 10.84 15.94 -1.08
N TYR A 77 10.67 15.62 0.19
CA TYR A 77 9.68 16.26 1.04
C TYR A 77 9.92 17.76 1.13
N LYS A 78 11.17 18.15 1.34
CA LYS A 78 11.55 19.57 1.43
C LYS A 78 11.24 20.31 0.14
N SER A 79 11.47 19.69 -1.01
CA SER A 79 11.17 20.28 -2.32
C SER A 79 9.67 20.48 -2.55
N ARG A 80 8.83 19.73 -1.84
CA ARG A 80 7.36 19.79 -1.94
C ARG A 80 6.73 20.43 -0.71
N TRP A 81 7.51 21.18 0.02
CA TRP A 81 7.10 21.76 1.31
C TRP A 81 5.88 22.69 1.18
N ASP A 82 5.74 23.39 0.08
CA ASP A 82 4.59 24.25 -0.16
C ASP A 82 3.33 23.45 -0.45
#